data_fcfb988ad5f1cf4f094388b1657766e0
#
_entry.id   fcfb988ad5f1cf4f094388b1657766e0
#
_cell.length_a   1.000
_cell.length_b   1.000
_cell.length_c   1.000
_cell.angle_alpha   90.00
_cell.angle_beta   90.00
_cell.angle_gamma   90.00
#
_symmetry.space_group_name_H-M   'P 1'
#
loop_
_entity.id
_entity.type
_entity.pdbx_description
1 polymer ?
#
loop_
_entity_poly.entity_id
_entity_poly.type
_entity_poly.pdbx_seq_one_letter_code
_entity_poly.pdbx_strand_id
1 'polypeptide(L)'
;MKHKVTFEQDGFVRVPGFCDAEELQTIETALARFIAERVPALPVEDVFYEDKSDTCSLKQIQRMHEHDDFFAQLIEGKPKQLAEELLSGQVVCKNLQYFNKPPALGQATPPHQDGYYFMLEPCHAVTMWMALDPADEENGCVRYVRGSHTRGLRPHVRTNTLGFSQGINDYGSEYDCENETACPAQPGDLLAHHALTIHRADANQSTTRSRRALGFIFYGESAREDAEAHDIYQKHLAWEMAKVGKI
;
A
#
# COMPACT_ATOMS: atom_id res chain seq x y z
N MET A 1 15.75 -13.50 9.86
CA MET A 1 17.13 -13.01 9.60
C MET A 1 17.42 -12.73 8.11
N LYS A 2 17.09 -13.63 7.16
CA LYS A 2 17.38 -13.41 5.73
C LYS A 2 16.57 -12.24 5.13
N HIS A 3 15.29 -12.14 5.46
CA HIS A 3 14.42 -11.06 4.96
C HIS A 3 14.87 -9.68 5.45
N LYS A 4 15.27 -9.59 6.73
CA LYS A 4 15.77 -8.37 7.34
C LYS A 4 17.02 -7.83 6.64
N VAL A 5 18.02 -8.69 6.37
CA VAL A 5 19.25 -8.26 5.68
C VAL A 5 18.95 -7.64 4.31
N THR A 6 18.08 -8.29 3.51
CA THR A 6 17.68 -7.76 2.22
C THR A 6 16.90 -6.44 2.38
N PHE A 7 15.98 -6.36 3.36
CA PHE A 7 15.20 -5.17 3.64
C PHE A 7 16.10 -3.98 4.06
N GLU A 8 17.09 -4.21 4.91
CA GLU A 8 18.05 -3.18 5.32
C GLU A 8 18.97 -2.73 4.18
N GLN A 9 19.34 -3.63 3.28
CA GLN A 9 20.21 -3.32 2.15
C GLN A 9 19.45 -2.62 1.01
N ASP A 10 18.30 -3.17 0.61
CA ASP A 10 17.58 -2.79 -0.60
C ASP A 10 16.44 -1.81 -0.33
N GLY A 11 15.97 -1.72 0.93
CA GLY A 11 14.79 -0.97 1.33
C GLY A 11 13.49 -1.73 1.15
N PHE A 12 13.53 -2.92 0.56
CA PHE A 12 12.38 -3.79 0.37
C PHE A 12 12.79 -5.26 0.34
N VAL A 13 11.82 -6.15 0.54
CA VAL A 13 12.03 -7.60 0.47
C VAL A 13 10.79 -8.29 -0.11
N ARG A 14 11.02 -9.40 -0.82
CA ARG A 14 9.98 -10.32 -1.29
C ARG A 14 9.96 -11.54 -0.36
N VAL A 15 8.76 -11.94 0.04
CA VAL A 15 8.50 -13.13 0.86
C VAL A 15 7.55 -14.05 0.09
N PRO A 16 8.08 -14.91 -0.79
CA PRO A 16 7.25 -15.84 -1.55
C PRO A 16 6.52 -16.82 -0.64
N GLY A 17 5.25 -17.10 -0.95
CA GLY A 17 4.43 -18.04 -0.18
C GLY A 17 4.22 -17.61 1.28
N PHE A 18 4.10 -16.32 1.54
CA PHE A 18 3.83 -15.79 2.88
C PHE A 18 2.51 -16.33 3.45
N CYS A 19 1.47 -16.39 2.61
CA CYS A 19 0.24 -17.13 2.87
C CYS A 19 0.20 -18.40 2.02
N ASP A 20 -0.17 -19.51 2.63
CA ASP A 20 -0.49 -20.73 1.89
C ASP A 20 -1.88 -20.67 1.24
N ALA A 21 -2.23 -21.71 0.49
CA ALA A 21 -3.49 -21.73 -0.26
C ALA A 21 -4.74 -21.76 0.65
N GLU A 22 -4.67 -22.37 1.83
CA GLU A 22 -5.79 -22.44 2.78
C GLU A 22 -6.00 -21.08 3.47
N GLU A 23 -4.92 -20.45 3.90
CA GLU A 23 -4.94 -19.10 4.46
C GLU A 23 -5.48 -18.09 3.43
N LEU A 24 -5.00 -18.17 2.19
CA LEU A 24 -5.45 -17.29 1.12
C LEU A 24 -6.94 -17.47 0.83
N GLN A 25 -7.44 -18.71 0.76
CA GLN A 25 -8.86 -19.00 0.57
C GLN A 25 -9.72 -18.42 1.71
N THR A 26 -9.22 -18.49 2.94
CA THR A 26 -9.89 -17.92 4.12
C THR A 26 -9.98 -16.40 4.01
N ILE A 27 -8.88 -15.75 3.62
CA ILE A 27 -8.80 -14.30 3.40
C ILE A 27 -9.75 -13.88 2.26
N GLU A 28 -9.75 -14.58 1.13
CA GLU A 28 -10.64 -14.30 -0.01
C GLU A 28 -12.12 -14.39 0.38
N THR A 29 -12.48 -15.42 1.16
CA THR A 29 -13.85 -15.59 1.67
C THR A 29 -14.27 -14.44 2.59
N ALA A 30 -13.40 -14.05 3.52
CA ALA A 30 -13.64 -12.92 4.40
C ALA A 30 -13.71 -11.59 3.64
N LEU A 31 -12.87 -11.40 2.64
CA LEU A 31 -12.86 -10.20 1.79
C LEU A 31 -14.15 -10.09 0.97
N ALA A 32 -14.62 -11.19 0.36
CA ALA A 32 -15.86 -11.20 -0.40
C ALA A 32 -17.06 -10.84 0.50
N ARG A 33 -17.13 -11.42 1.71
CA ARG A 33 -18.14 -11.06 2.72
C ARG A 33 -18.03 -9.58 3.10
N PHE A 34 -16.84 -9.09 3.40
CA PHE A 34 -16.61 -7.69 3.80
C PHE A 34 -17.08 -6.72 2.72
N ILE A 35 -16.72 -6.98 1.46
CA ILE A 35 -17.14 -6.15 0.32
C ILE A 35 -18.67 -6.15 0.18
N ALA A 36 -19.33 -7.30 0.32
CA ALA A 36 -20.77 -7.40 0.16
C ALA A 36 -21.57 -6.77 1.31
N GLU A 37 -21.11 -6.94 2.55
CA GLU A 37 -21.89 -6.63 3.74
C GLU A 37 -21.48 -5.32 4.43
N ARG A 38 -20.18 -4.96 4.38
CA ARG A 38 -19.64 -3.81 5.12
C ARG A 38 -19.43 -2.58 4.25
N VAL A 39 -18.83 -2.75 3.07
CA VAL A 39 -18.48 -1.64 2.18
C VAL A 39 -19.66 -0.68 1.90
N PRO A 40 -20.92 -1.13 1.70
CA PRO A 40 -22.03 -0.21 1.48
C PRO A 40 -22.35 0.74 2.65
N ALA A 41 -21.89 0.42 3.86
CA ALA A 41 -22.13 1.20 5.08
C ALA A 41 -20.87 1.93 5.61
N LEU A 42 -19.72 1.75 4.95
CA LEU A 42 -18.49 2.41 5.36
C LEU A 42 -18.54 3.93 5.08
N PRO A 43 -17.77 4.72 5.86
CA PRO A 43 -17.52 6.12 5.56
C PRO A 43 -16.98 6.30 4.14
N VAL A 44 -17.39 7.37 3.45
CA VAL A 44 -16.96 7.65 2.07
C VAL A 44 -15.46 7.89 1.93
N GLU A 45 -14.80 8.31 3.00
CA GLU A 45 -13.35 8.48 3.08
C GLU A 45 -12.59 7.16 3.18
N ASP A 46 -13.27 6.03 3.40
CA ASP A 46 -12.65 4.71 3.48
C ASP A 46 -12.80 3.89 2.22
N VAL A 47 -13.65 4.31 1.27
CA VAL A 47 -13.95 3.51 0.07
C VAL A 47 -13.77 4.35 -1.19
N PHE A 48 -12.91 3.90 -2.07
CA PHE A 48 -12.60 4.60 -3.32
C PHE A 48 -12.90 3.70 -4.53
N TYR A 49 -13.51 4.29 -5.54
CA TYR A 49 -13.81 3.67 -6.84
C TYR A 49 -13.09 4.42 -7.96
N GLU A 50 -12.67 3.74 -9.03
CA GLU A 50 -12.21 4.43 -10.24
C GLU A 50 -13.37 5.20 -10.92
N ASP A 51 -14.56 4.59 -10.92
CA ASP A 51 -15.83 5.21 -11.32
C ASP A 51 -16.88 4.95 -10.22
N LYS A 52 -17.36 5.99 -9.55
CA LYS A 52 -18.37 5.89 -8.48
C LYS A 52 -19.71 5.30 -8.92
N SER A 53 -20.03 5.36 -10.20
CA SER A 53 -21.26 4.77 -10.75
C SER A 53 -21.14 3.27 -11.01
N ASP A 54 -19.92 2.72 -10.97
CA ASP A 54 -19.62 1.31 -11.19
C ASP A 54 -18.99 0.68 -9.94
N THR A 55 -19.76 -0.12 -9.21
CA THR A 55 -19.26 -0.85 -8.03
C THR A 55 -18.17 -1.88 -8.36
N CYS A 56 -18.08 -2.35 -9.62
CA CYS A 56 -17.01 -3.23 -10.06
C CYS A 56 -15.66 -2.51 -10.20
N SER A 57 -15.67 -1.17 -10.21
CA SER A 57 -14.48 -0.33 -10.26
C SER A 57 -13.85 -0.07 -8.89
N LEU A 58 -14.25 -0.82 -7.84
CA LEU A 58 -13.70 -0.70 -6.49
C LEU A 58 -12.16 -0.74 -6.53
N LYS A 59 -11.54 0.34 -6.04
CA LYS A 59 -10.11 0.60 -6.13
C LYS A 59 -9.39 0.38 -4.82
N GLN A 60 -9.94 0.90 -3.72
CA GLN A 60 -9.30 0.88 -2.42
C GLN A 60 -10.34 0.88 -1.29
N ILE A 61 -10.05 0.13 -0.23
CA ILE A 61 -10.75 0.21 1.04
C ILE A 61 -9.68 0.44 2.12
N GLN A 62 -9.90 1.41 2.98
CA GLN A 62 -9.00 1.72 4.09
C GLN A 62 -9.58 1.24 5.43
N ARG A 63 -8.72 1.12 6.43
CA ARG A 63 -9.05 0.83 7.83
C ARG A 63 -9.92 -0.42 8.04
N MET A 64 -9.79 -1.43 7.19
CA MET A 64 -10.60 -2.65 7.26
C MET A 64 -10.57 -3.32 8.63
N HIS A 65 -9.44 -3.22 9.34
CA HIS A 65 -9.24 -3.77 10.69
C HIS A 65 -10.06 -3.06 11.78
N GLU A 66 -10.54 -1.84 11.53
CA GLU A 66 -11.42 -1.10 12.45
C GLU A 66 -12.89 -1.50 12.28
N HIS A 67 -13.23 -2.11 11.13
CA HIS A 67 -14.59 -2.41 10.73
C HIS A 67 -14.95 -3.91 10.75
N ASP A 68 -13.98 -4.80 10.99
CA ASP A 68 -14.21 -6.25 10.96
C ASP A 68 -13.16 -7.01 11.80
N ASP A 69 -13.66 -7.88 12.68
CA ASP A 69 -12.82 -8.65 13.61
C ASP A 69 -11.83 -9.60 12.93
N PHE A 70 -12.18 -10.14 11.75
CA PHE A 70 -11.27 -11.01 10.99
C PHE A 70 -10.05 -10.22 10.55
N PHE A 71 -10.25 -9.03 9.99
CA PHE A 71 -9.14 -8.17 9.54
C PHE A 71 -8.35 -7.57 10.71
N ALA A 72 -9.00 -7.32 11.84
CA ALA A 72 -8.32 -6.94 13.08
C ALA A 72 -7.38 -8.04 13.58
N GLN A 73 -7.80 -9.30 13.53
CA GLN A 73 -6.95 -10.44 13.90
C GLN A 73 -5.86 -10.70 12.87
N LEU A 74 -6.16 -10.55 11.58
CA LEU A 74 -5.20 -10.76 10.49
C LEU A 74 -3.99 -9.84 10.60
N ILE A 75 -4.20 -8.53 10.84
CA ILE A 75 -3.10 -7.55 10.93
C ILE A 75 -2.22 -7.81 12.17
N GLU A 76 -2.79 -8.28 13.28
CA GLU A 76 -2.07 -8.61 14.52
C GLU A 76 -1.33 -9.96 14.46
N GLY A 77 -1.54 -10.74 13.41
CA GLY A 77 -0.97 -12.07 13.20
C GLY A 77 0.43 -12.07 12.56
N LYS A 78 0.61 -12.94 11.55
CA LYS A 78 1.87 -13.10 10.79
C LYS A 78 2.43 -11.77 10.22
N PRO A 79 1.60 -10.82 9.70
CA PRO A 79 2.13 -9.56 9.20
C PRO A 79 2.85 -8.75 10.28
N LYS A 80 2.28 -8.65 11.48
CA LYS A 80 2.91 -7.95 12.61
C LYS A 80 4.24 -8.56 13.02
N GLN A 81 4.32 -9.89 13.11
CA GLN A 81 5.55 -10.60 13.44
C GLN A 81 6.67 -10.32 12.43
N LEU A 82 6.33 -10.30 11.14
CA LEU A 82 7.29 -9.93 10.10
C LEU A 82 7.69 -8.45 10.22
N ALA A 83 6.77 -7.54 10.52
CA ALA A 83 7.08 -6.13 10.71
C ALA A 83 8.06 -5.93 11.88
N GLU A 84 7.86 -6.62 13.00
CA GLU A 84 8.77 -6.62 14.16
C GLU A 84 10.16 -7.14 13.82
N GLU A 85 10.25 -8.20 12.99
CA GLU A 85 11.52 -8.70 12.47
C GLU A 85 12.24 -7.65 11.62
N LEU A 86 11.53 -7.05 10.65
CA LEU A 86 12.09 -6.10 9.69
C LEU A 86 12.52 -4.79 10.35
N LEU A 87 11.72 -4.28 11.28
CA LEU A 87 12.00 -3.02 12.00
C LEU A 87 12.81 -3.22 13.29
N SER A 88 13.16 -4.48 13.63
CA SER A 88 13.99 -4.79 14.81
C SER A 88 13.43 -4.33 16.15
N GLY A 89 12.13 -4.33 16.31
CA GLY A 89 11.46 -3.87 17.53
C GLY A 89 9.96 -4.05 17.49
N GLN A 90 9.31 -3.61 18.54
CA GLN A 90 7.86 -3.60 18.63
C GLN A 90 7.27 -2.62 17.59
N VAL A 91 6.09 -2.97 17.08
CA VAL A 91 5.40 -2.15 16.10
C VAL A 91 3.95 -1.89 16.51
N VAL A 92 3.43 -0.77 16.01
CA VAL A 92 2.02 -0.39 16.14
C VAL A 92 1.34 -0.61 14.78
N CYS A 93 0.24 -1.37 14.77
CA CYS A 93 -0.62 -1.53 13.59
C CYS A 93 -1.33 -0.20 13.29
N LYS A 94 -1.22 0.27 12.06
CA LYS A 94 -1.79 1.58 11.67
C LYS A 94 -2.91 1.45 10.64
N ASN A 95 -2.77 0.55 9.66
CA ASN A 95 -3.79 0.40 8.63
C ASN A 95 -3.72 -0.99 8.00
N LEU A 96 -4.87 -1.59 7.77
CA LEU A 96 -5.08 -2.69 6.85
C LEU A 96 -6.02 -2.22 5.77
N GLN A 97 -5.57 -2.31 4.52
CA GLN A 97 -6.28 -1.79 3.38
C GLN A 97 -6.33 -2.78 2.21
N TYR A 98 -7.37 -2.67 1.42
CA TYR A 98 -7.50 -3.39 0.15
C TYR A 98 -7.12 -2.47 -0.99
N PHE A 99 -6.40 -3.00 -1.95
CA PHE A 99 -6.07 -2.36 -3.23
C PHE A 99 -6.53 -3.20 -4.40
N ASN A 100 -7.02 -2.54 -5.42
CA ASN A 100 -7.32 -3.17 -6.68
C ASN A 100 -6.95 -2.24 -7.85
N LYS A 101 -6.44 -2.84 -8.92
CA LYS A 101 -6.39 -2.25 -10.26
C LYS A 101 -7.34 -3.05 -11.14
N PRO A 102 -8.61 -2.59 -11.32
CA PRO A 102 -9.57 -3.26 -12.18
C PRO A 102 -9.04 -3.38 -13.63
N PRO A 103 -9.48 -4.41 -14.39
CA PRO A 103 -9.11 -4.55 -15.80
C PRO A 103 -9.43 -3.28 -16.59
N ALA A 104 -8.53 -2.85 -17.46
CA ALA A 104 -8.65 -1.69 -18.34
C ALA A 104 -8.87 -0.32 -17.65
N LEU A 105 -9.20 -0.28 -16.35
CA LEU A 105 -9.51 0.93 -15.61
C LEU A 105 -8.43 1.32 -14.60
N GLY A 106 -7.69 0.35 -14.06
CA GLY A 106 -6.73 0.56 -12.99
C GLY A 106 -5.61 1.52 -13.37
N GLN A 107 -5.61 2.72 -12.78
CA GLN A 107 -4.66 3.78 -13.07
C GLN A 107 -3.26 3.49 -12.50
N ALA A 108 -2.25 4.14 -13.07
CA ALA A 108 -0.90 4.09 -12.53
C ALA A 108 -0.85 4.68 -11.11
N THR A 109 0.02 4.11 -10.27
CA THR A 109 0.40 4.68 -8.99
C THR A 109 1.67 5.49 -9.21
N PRO A 110 1.67 6.81 -8.96
CA PRO A 110 2.83 7.66 -9.19
C PRO A 110 3.99 7.26 -8.27
N PRO A 111 5.26 7.52 -8.68
CA PRO A 111 6.39 7.31 -7.79
C PRO A 111 6.26 8.15 -6.53
N HIS A 112 6.39 7.49 -5.36
CA HIS A 112 6.25 8.15 -4.06
C HIS A 112 7.02 7.39 -2.97
N GLN A 113 7.06 8.00 -1.80
CA GLN A 113 7.55 7.42 -0.55
C GLN A 113 6.44 7.54 0.48
N ASP A 114 6.06 6.43 1.12
CA ASP A 114 4.99 6.42 2.12
C ASP A 114 5.27 7.35 3.30
N GLY A 115 6.54 7.51 3.65
CA GLY A 115 6.99 8.41 4.71
C GLY A 115 6.55 9.86 4.53
N TYR A 116 6.26 10.29 3.29
CA TYR A 116 5.69 11.61 3.04
C TYR A 116 4.28 11.75 3.61
N TYR A 117 3.49 10.69 3.55
CA TYR A 117 2.12 10.66 4.09
C TYR A 117 2.10 10.40 5.59
N PHE A 118 3.07 9.63 6.09
CA PHE A 118 3.10 9.20 7.49
C PHE A 118 3.58 10.30 8.45
N MET A 119 4.38 11.25 7.97
CA MET A 119 4.89 12.38 8.76
C MET A 119 5.54 11.94 10.07
N LEU A 120 6.43 10.92 10.00
CA LEU A 120 7.07 10.30 11.15
C LEU A 120 8.50 10.82 11.38
N GLU A 121 8.86 11.02 12.66
CA GLU A 121 10.23 11.26 13.09
C GLU A 121 10.59 10.34 14.28
N PRO A 122 11.59 9.44 14.17
CA PRO A 122 12.21 9.04 12.89
C PRO A 122 11.19 8.36 11.96
N CYS A 123 11.44 8.43 10.64
CA CYS A 123 10.58 7.78 9.65
C CYS A 123 10.84 6.26 9.65
N HIS A 124 10.39 5.59 10.70
CA HIS A 124 10.62 4.18 10.96
C HIS A 124 9.30 3.41 10.84
N ALA A 125 8.99 3.00 9.63
CA ALA A 125 7.74 2.30 9.33
C ALA A 125 7.94 1.33 8.14
N VAL A 126 7.09 0.32 8.05
CA VAL A 126 7.02 -0.65 6.97
C VAL A 126 5.61 -0.74 6.42
N THR A 127 5.51 -0.72 5.09
CA THR A 127 4.31 -1.09 4.36
C THR A 127 4.52 -2.46 3.73
N MET A 128 3.53 -3.31 3.87
CA MET A 128 3.49 -4.64 3.25
C MET A 128 2.37 -4.70 2.23
N TRP A 129 2.61 -5.37 1.14
CA TRP A 129 1.68 -5.57 0.03
C TRP A 129 1.60 -7.06 -0.27
N MET A 130 0.47 -7.70 0.04
CA MET A 130 0.24 -9.13 -0.18
C MET A 130 -0.64 -9.33 -1.40
N ALA A 131 -0.14 -10.03 -2.40
CA ALA A 131 -0.87 -10.33 -3.63
C ALA A 131 -2.05 -11.28 -3.38
N LEU A 132 -3.22 -10.91 -3.87
CA LEU A 132 -4.40 -11.78 -3.95
C LEU A 132 -4.55 -12.37 -5.37
N ASP A 133 -4.08 -11.65 -6.38
CA ASP A 133 -4.04 -12.08 -7.77
C ASP A 133 -2.59 -12.18 -8.26
N PRO A 134 -2.31 -12.94 -9.34
CA PRO A 134 -1.02 -12.85 -10.02
C PRO A 134 -0.77 -11.41 -10.48
N ALA A 135 0.35 -10.84 -10.06
CA ALA A 135 0.77 -9.49 -10.42
C ALA A 135 2.02 -9.55 -11.29
N ASP A 136 1.98 -8.91 -12.44
CA ASP A 136 3.10 -8.80 -13.38
C ASP A 136 3.13 -7.40 -14.03
N GLU A 137 4.00 -7.21 -15.02
CA GLU A 137 4.15 -5.89 -15.65
C GLU A 137 2.90 -5.50 -16.46
N GLU A 138 2.14 -6.46 -17.00
CA GLU A 138 0.93 -6.16 -17.77
C GLU A 138 -0.18 -5.58 -16.88
N ASN A 139 -0.37 -6.12 -15.66
CA ASN A 139 -1.42 -5.65 -14.76
C ASN A 139 -0.92 -4.73 -13.64
N GLY A 140 0.32 -4.25 -13.74
CA GLY A 140 0.88 -3.20 -12.89
C GLY A 140 1.41 -3.71 -11.55
N CYS A 141 2.37 -4.64 -11.55
CA CYS A 141 3.11 -5.03 -10.36
C CYS A 141 3.83 -3.83 -9.74
N VAL A 142 4.17 -3.95 -8.46
CA VAL A 142 4.93 -2.90 -7.76
C VAL A 142 6.36 -2.88 -8.30
N ARG A 143 6.91 -1.66 -8.43
CA ARG A 143 8.31 -1.38 -8.77
C ARG A 143 8.95 -0.60 -7.64
N TYR A 144 10.14 -1.00 -7.24
CA TYR A 144 10.93 -0.37 -6.19
C TYR A 144 12.24 0.19 -6.74
N VAL A 145 12.68 1.34 -6.22
CA VAL A 145 14.05 1.85 -6.45
C VAL A 145 14.92 1.35 -5.30
N ARG A 146 15.80 0.38 -5.60
CA ARG A 146 16.70 -0.27 -4.65
C ARG A 146 17.58 0.74 -3.93
N GLY A 147 17.68 0.63 -2.59
CA GLY A 147 18.53 1.48 -1.76
C GLY A 147 18.03 2.93 -1.58
N SER A 148 16.91 3.31 -2.19
CA SER A 148 16.39 4.69 -2.11
C SER A 148 16.03 5.13 -0.69
N HIS A 149 15.67 4.21 0.20
CA HIS A 149 15.34 4.48 1.60
C HIS A 149 16.50 5.11 2.39
N THR A 150 17.75 4.87 2.00
CA THR A 150 18.94 5.46 2.64
C THR A 150 19.23 6.88 2.17
N ARG A 151 18.52 7.37 1.16
CA ARG A 151 18.76 8.69 0.54
C ARG A 151 17.81 9.79 1.06
N GLY A 152 17.01 9.47 2.06
CA GLY A 152 16.07 10.40 2.68
C GLY A 152 14.77 10.60 1.89
N LEU A 153 13.93 11.47 2.42
CA LEU A 153 12.66 11.83 1.82
C LEU A 153 12.86 12.87 0.71
N ARG A 154 12.34 12.59 -0.49
CA ARG A 154 12.39 13.53 -1.62
C ARG A 154 11.17 14.47 -1.61
N PRO A 155 11.28 15.65 -2.27
CA PRO A 155 10.14 16.54 -2.44
C PRO A 155 9.01 15.87 -3.24
N HIS A 156 7.81 15.94 -2.71
CA HIS A 156 6.60 15.49 -3.38
C HIS A 156 5.80 16.68 -3.85
N VAL A 157 5.10 16.50 -4.96
CA VAL A 157 4.14 17.45 -5.53
C VAL A 157 2.80 16.77 -5.71
N ARG A 158 1.78 17.58 -5.84
CA ARG A 158 0.42 17.10 -6.01
C ARG A 158 0.24 16.31 -7.29
N THR A 159 -0.49 15.21 -7.19
CA THR A 159 -0.96 14.41 -8.32
C THR A 159 -2.49 14.48 -8.45
N ASN A 160 -3.01 14.06 -9.61
CA ASN A 160 -4.45 13.89 -9.82
C ASN A 160 -4.94 12.45 -9.59
N THR A 161 -4.09 11.57 -9.04
CA THR A 161 -4.41 10.16 -8.83
C THR A 161 -5.17 9.98 -7.53
N LEU A 162 -6.38 9.46 -7.60
CA LEU A 162 -7.20 9.15 -6.43
C LEU A 162 -6.49 8.12 -5.54
N GLY A 163 -6.41 8.39 -4.22
CA GLY A 163 -5.71 7.55 -3.25
C GLY A 163 -4.18 7.77 -3.20
N PHE A 164 -3.61 8.55 -4.16
CA PHE A 164 -2.18 8.88 -4.23
C PHE A 164 -2.02 10.36 -4.60
N SER A 165 -2.39 11.23 -3.66
CA SER A 165 -2.49 12.68 -3.89
C SER A 165 -1.15 13.39 -4.08
N GLN A 166 -0.03 12.72 -3.77
CA GLN A 166 1.32 13.26 -3.84
C GLN A 166 2.25 12.30 -4.59
N GLY A 167 3.21 12.83 -5.30
CA GLY A 167 4.22 12.04 -6.01
C GLY A 167 5.54 12.80 -6.10
N ILE A 168 6.64 12.09 -6.29
CA ILE A 168 7.97 12.67 -6.47
C ILE A 168 8.02 13.39 -7.82
N ASN A 169 8.35 14.69 -7.79
CA ASN A 169 8.31 15.53 -9.01
C ASN A 169 9.54 15.38 -9.91
N ASP A 170 10.66 14.99 -9.34
CA ASP A 170 11.95 14.82 -10.00
C ASP A 170 12.34 13.34 -10.20
N TYR A 171 11.33 12.42 -10.22
CA TYR A 171 11.54 11.02 -10.51
C TYR A 171 12.04 10.79 -11.94
N GLY A 172 12.90 9.80 -12.12
CA GLY A 172 13.50 9.45 -13.42
C GLY A 172 14.96 9.90 -13.55
N SER A 173 15.60 10.23 -12.44
CA SER A 173 17.06 10.41 -12.42
C SER A 173 17.78 9.15 -12.89
N GLU A 174 19.05 9.27 -13.29
CA GLU A 174 19.90 8.13 -13.65
C GLU A 174 19.87 7.06 -12.55
N TYR A 175 20.01 7.48 -11.29
CA TYR A 175 19.92 6.57 -10.15
C TYR A 175 18.57 5.83 -10.07
N ASP A 176 17.47 6.53 -10.26
CA ASP A 176 16.13 5.91 -10.21
C ASP A 176 16.01 4.84 -11.29
N CYS A 177 16.40 5.17 -12.54
CA CYS A 177 16.29 4.26 -13.68
C CYS A 177 17.18 3.02 -13.55
N GLU A 178 18.42 3.19 -13.07
CA GLU A 178 19.37 2.09 -12.90
C GLU A 178 19.00 1.15 -11.75
N ASN A 179 18.34 1.66 -10.71
CA ASN A 179 18.00 0.89 -9.51
C ASN A 179 16.54 0.48 -9.42
N GLU A 180 15.70 0.87 -10.38
CA GLU A 180 14.32 0.42 -10.43
C GLU A 180 14.25 -1.06 -10.79
N THR A 181 13.44 -1.81 -10.04
CA THR A 181 13.15 -3.21 -10.31
C THR A 181 11.67 -3.52 -10.18
N ALA A 182 11.12 -4.24 -11.15
CA ALA A 182 9.78 -4.79 -11.06
C ALA A 182 9.74 -5.98 -10.08
N CYS A 183 8.67 -6.08 -9.30
CA CYS A 183 8.45 -7.15 -8.34
C CYS A 183 7.17 -7.91 -8.66
N PRO A 184 7.18 -8.80 -9.68
CA PRO A 184 6.06 -9.70 -9.91
C PRO A 184 5.82 -10.58 -8.67
N ALA A 185 4.54 -10.89 -8.42
CA ALA A 185 4.11 -11.68 -7.27
C ALA A 185 3.03 -12.67 -7.66
N GLN A 186 3.01 -13.83 -7.00
CA GLN A 186 1.93 -14.81 -7.08
C GLN A 186 0.96 -14.60 -5.92
N PRO A 187 -0.29 -15.09 -5.99
CA PRO A 187 -1.21 -15.06 -4.86
C PRO A 187 -0.58 -15.68 -3.61
N GLY A 188 -0.67 -14.96 -2.50
CA GLY A 188 -0.03 -15.34 -1.23
C GLY A 188 1.41 -14.86 -1.05
N ASP A 189 2.08 -14.33 -2.09
CA ASP A 189 3.37 -13.64 -1.94
C ASP A 189 3.18 -12.29 -1.26
N LEU A 190 4.17 -11.88 -0.46
CA LEU A 190 4.18 -10.59 0.20
C LEU A 190 5.44 -9.80 -0.19
N LEU A 191 5.24 -8.53 -0.49
CA LEU A 191 6.28 -7.52 -0.66
C LEU A 191 6.27 -6.61 0.57
N ALA A 192 7.42 -6.34 1.19
CA ALA A 192 7.52 -5.38 2.28
C ALA A 192 8.56 -4.31 1.94
N HIS A 193 8.25 -3.05 2.22
CA HIS A 193 9.17 -1.94 1.95
C HIS A 193 9.19 -0.91 3.10
N HIS A 194 10.36 -0.33 3.30
CA HIS A 194 10.56 0.76 4.25
C HIS A 194 9.82 2.01 3.78
N ALA A 195 9.26 2.79 4.70
CA ALA A 195 8.49 4.00 4.39
C ALA A 195 9.23 5.02 3.49
N LEU A 196 10.56 5.02 3.50
CA LEU A 196 11.39 5.87 2.65
C LEU A 196 11.78 5.21 1.31
N THR A 197 11.34 3.99 1.02
CA THR A 197 11.61 3.34 -0.28
C THR A 197 10.73 3.94 -1.35
N ILE A 198 11.36 4.47 -2.41
CA ILE A 198 10.63 4.96 -3.58
C ILE A 198 10.00 3.77 -4.29
N HIS A 199 8.71 3.88 -4.55
CA HIS A 199 7.97 2.83 -5.26
C HIS A 199 6.84 3.42 -6.12
N ARG A 200 6.44 2.65 -7.12
CA ARG A 200 5.38 3.00 -8.06
C ARG A 200 4.75 1.73 -8.64
N ALA A 201 3.69 1.88 -9.42
CA ALA A 201 3.14 0.79 -10.22
C ALA A 201 2.52 1.33 -11.51
N ASP A 202 2.73 0.65 -12.62
CA ASP A 202 2.12 1.01 -13.90
C ASP A 202 0.59 0.79 -13.86
N ALA A 203 -0.12 1.35 -14.84
CA ALA A 203 -1.55 1.10 -15.02
C ALA A 203 -1.78 -0.37 -15.38
N ASN A 204 -2.97 -0.88 -15.05
CA ASN A 204 -3.38 -2.20 -15.50
C ASN A 204 -3.75 -2.14 -17.00
N GLN A 205 -2.92 -2.76 -17.85
CA GLN A 205 -3.13 -2.86 -19.30
C GLN A 205 -3.95 -4.10 -19.68
N SER A 206 -4.13 -5.05 -18.74
CA SER A 206 -4.94 -6.21 -18.98
C SER A 206 -6.42 -5.85 -19.09
N THR A 207 -7.10 -6.39 -20.07
CA THR A 207 -8.55 -6.21 -20.27
C THR A 207 -9.40 -7.21 -19.48
N THR A 208 -8.76 -8.20 -18.85
CA THR A 208 -9.46 -9.32 -18.20
C THR A 208 -8.99 -9.61 -16.78
N ARG A 209 -7.76 -9.19 -16.41
CA ARG A 209 -7.15 -9.53 -15.11
C ARG A 209 -7.17 -8.33 -14.17
N SER A 210 -7.75 -8.50 -12.99
CA SER A 210 -7.56 -7.59 -11.86
C SER A 210 -6.16 -7.74 -11.25
N ARG A 211 -5.77 -6.80 -10.41
CA ARG A 211 -4.60 -6.88 -9.55
C ARG A 211 -4.98 -6.45 -8.15
N ARG A 212 -5.53 -7.42 -7.38
CA ARG A 212 -5.97 -7.22 -6.00
C ARG A 212 -4.84 -7.51 -5.03
N ALA A 213 -4.81 -6.78 -3.93
CA ALA A 213 -3.87 -6.98 -2.84
C ALA A 213 -4.41 -6.49 -1.51
N LEU A 214 -3.86 -7.01 -0.40
CA LEU A 214 -4.00 -6.41 0.92
C LEU A 214 -2.71 -5.64 1.27
N GLY A 215 -2.89 -4.44 1.81
CA GLY A 215 -1.81 -3.61 2.34
C GLY A 215 -1.85 -3.59 3.87
N PHE A 216 -0.68 -3.71 4.51
CA PHE A 216 -0.53 -3.64 5.96
C PHE A 216 0.51 -2.58 6.30
N ILE A 217 0.17 -1.65 7.17
CA ILE A 217 1.06 -0.56 7.58
C ILE A 217 1.35 -0.66 9.07
N PHE A 218 2.66 -0.67 9.40
CA PHE A 218 3.14 -0.71 10.77
C PHE A 218 4.16 0.38 11.01
N TYR A 219 4.03 1.06 12.15
CA TYR A 219 5.01 2.02 12.62
C TYR A 219 5.85 1.37 13.72
N GLY A 220 7.15 1.58 13.70
CA GLY A 220 8.03 1.20 14.81
C GLY A 220 7.68 1.99 16.07
N GLU A 221 7.80 1.37 17.23
CA GLU A 221 7.46 2.00 18.51
C GLU A 221 8.22 3.32 18.79
N SER A 222 9.41 3.48 18.20
CA SER A 222 10.20 4.71 18.30
C SER A 222 9.70 5.85 17.43
N ALA A 223 8.91 5.57 16.39
CA ALA A 223 8.39 6.59 15.49
C ALA A 223 7.36 7.47 16.19
N ARG A 224 7.45 8.77 15.96
CA ARG A 224 6.49 9.76 16.47
C ARG A 224 5.86 10.46 15.28
N GLU A 225 4.55 10.47 15.25
CA GLU A 225 3.76 11.15 14.23
C GLU A 225 3.65 12.64 14.59
N ASP A 226 3.89 13.51 13.63
CA ASP A 226 3.47 14.91 13.72
C ASP A 226 1.96 14.97 13.49
N ALA A 227 1.22 14.76 14.57
CA ALA A 227 -0.24 14.66 14.53
C ALA A 227 -0.90 15.97 14.06
N GLU A 228 -0.30 17.14 14.33
CA GLU A 228 -0.82 18.42 13.88
C GLU A 228 -0.65 18.59 12.35
N ALA A 229 0.55 18.33 11.84
CA ALA A 229 0.81 18.38 10.40
C ALA A 229 -0.04 17.35 9.65
N HIS A 230 -0.18 16.13 10.18
CA HIS A 230 -1.00 15.08 9.60
C HIS A 230 -2.50 15.46 9.54
N ASP A 231 -3.06 16.01 10.63
CA ASP A 231 -4.46 16.47 10.69
C ASP A 231 -4.74 17.61 9.68
N ILE A 232 -3.82 18.58 9.60
CA ILE A 232 -3.89 19.67 8.62
C ILE A 232 -3.89 19.10 7.19
N TYR A 233 -3.00 18.15 6.92
CA TYR A 233 -2.90 17.51 5.61
C TYR A 233 -4.19 16.75 5.26
N GLN A 234 -4.74 15.94 6.17
CA GLN A 234 -5.97 15.18 5.94
C GLN A 234 -7.18 16.08 5.70
N LYS A 235 -7.34 17.14 6.48
CA LYS A 235 -8.42 18.14 6.29
C LYS A 235 -8.32 18.83 4.94
N HIS A 236 -7.11 19.20 4.54
CA HIS A 236 -6.89 19.84 3.24
C HIS A 236 -7.19 18.87 2.10
N LEU A 237 -6.74 17.61 2.20
CA LEU A 237 -7.01 16.57 1.23
C LEU A 237 -8.52 16.31 1.06
N ALA A 238 -9.25 16.16 2.17
CA ALA A 238 -10.70 15.95 2.16
C ALA A 238 -11.44 17.12 1.49
N TRP A 239 -11.08 18.37 1.85
CA TRP A 239 -11.67 19.55 1.24
C TRP A 239 -11.45 19.61 -0.28
N GLU A 240 -10.29 19.23 -0.75
CA GLU A 240 -9.96 19.25 -2.16
C GLU A 240 -10.65 18.11 -2.93
N MET A 241 -10.73 16.91 -2.33
CA MET A 241 -11.46 15.79 -2.93
C MET A 241 -12.94 16.09 -3.07
N ALA A 242 -13.52 16.76 -2.08
CA ALA A 242 -14.91 17.23 -2.16
C ALA A 242 -15.12 18.23 -3.31
N LYS A 243 -14.18 19.18 -3.53
CA LYS A 243 -14.26 20.15 -4.63
C LYS A 243 -14.27 19.52 -6.02
N VAL A 244 -13.58 18.43 -6.21
CA VAL A 244 -13.51 17.72 -7.50
C VAL A 244 -14.48 16.55 -7.61
N GLY A 245 -15.40 16.41 -6.62
CA GLY A 245 -16.43 15.37 -6.61
C GLY A 245 -15.89 13.94 -6.46
N LYS A 246 -14.70 13.79 -5.84
CA LYS A 246 -14.05 12.48 -5.65
C LYS A 246 -14.41 11.81 -4.32
N ILE A 247 -14.97 12.56 -3.36
CA ILE A 247 -15.61 12.07 -2.12
C ILE A 247 -16.94 12.77 -1.90
#